data_e022e5ceb9ec50ead8aa8fa8cb37696f
#
_entry.id   e022e5ceb9ec50ead8aa8fa8cb37696f
#
_cell.length_a   1.000
_cell.length_b   1.000
_cell.length_c   1.000
_cell.angle_alpha   90.00
_cell.angle_beta   90.00
_cell.angle_gamma   90.00
#
_symmetry.space_group_name_H-M   'P 1'
#
loop_
_entity.id
_entity.type
_entity.pdbx_description
1 polymer ?
#
loop_
_entity_poly.entity_id
_entity_poly.type
_entity_poly.pdbx_seq_one_letter_code
_entity_poly.pdbx_strand_id
1 'polypeptide(L)'
;MSQQKLSIQLNCPLPKLDFDVITLGHGSGGVLTHRLLDTGVFNVLKNDLLNEQHDGAILNFSGPVAFTTDSYVVTPIFFPGGNIGELAVNGSINDLAMCGAIPEYLSLSFILEEGLRMEEFWEVLLGIKKASEEAGVSIVTGDTKVVDKGKGDKVFIN
;
A
#
# COMPACT_ATOMS: atom_id res chain seq x y z
N MET A 1 10.34 -15.38 27.07
CA MET A 1 10.50 -13.98 26.64
C MET A 1 9.18 -13.55 26.04
N SER A 2 8.43 -12.71 26.73
CA SER A 2 7.08 -12.28 26.35
C SER A 2 7.15 -11.34 25.16
N GLN A 3 6.45 -11.70 24.07
CA GLN A 3 6.22 -10.80 22.94
C GLN A 3 5.35 -9.63 23.45
N GLN A 4 5.94 -8.45 23.53
CA GLN A 4 5.20 -7.22 23.73
C GLN A 4 4.45 -6.94 22.42
N LYS A 5 3.12 -7.20 22.41
CA LYS A 5 2.21 -6.68 21.39
C LYS A 5 2.22 -5.15 21.53
N LEU A 6 2.83 -4.46 20.58
CA LEU A 6 2.58 -3.04 20.42
C LEU A 6 1.12 -2.88 19.99
N SER A 7 0.26 -2.49 20.93
CA SER A 7 -1.09 -2.06 20.61
C SER A 7 -1.03 -0.64 20.07
N ILE A 8 -0.93 -0.49 18.75
CA ILE A 8 -1.27 0.77 18.11
C ILE A 8 -2.78 0.94 18.31
N GLN A 9 -3.18 1.94 19.10
CA GLN A 9 -4.59 2.31 19.20
C GLN A 9 -5.01 2.92 17.86
N LEU A 10 -5.61 2.10 17.02
CA LEU A 10 -6.22 2.50 15.77
C LEU A 10 -7.50 3.29 16.10
N ASN A 11 -7.48 4.59 15.94
CA ASN A 11 -8.67 5.45 16.02
C ASN A 11 -9.59 5.32 14.80
N CYS A 12 -9.32 4.36 13.90
CA CYS A 12 -10.19 4.03 12.78
C CYS A 12 -10.63 2.57 12.93
N PRO A 13 -11.93 2.28 13.06
CA PRO A 13 -12.39 0.89 13.10
C PRO A 13 -12.01 0.24 11.77
N LEU A 14 -11.29 -0.88 11.83
CA LEU A 14 -11.02 -1.71 10.66
C LEU A 14 -12.34 -2.03 9.96
N PRO A 15 -12.46 -1.78 8.65
CA PRO A 15 -13.67 -2.14 7.93
C PRO A 15 -13.89 -3.66 8.04
N LYS A 16 -15.08 -4.07 8.50
CA LYS A 16 -15.47 -5.48 8.45
C LYS A 16 -15.74 -5.84 7.00
N LEU A 17 -14.78 -6.53 6.38
CA LEU A 17 -15.01 -7.19 5.12
C LEU A 17 -15.62 -8.58 5.38
N ASP A 18 -16.38 -9.08 4.40
CA ASP A 18 -17.06 -10.38 4.48
C ASP A 18 -16.09 -11.59 4.49
N PHE A 19 -14.78 -11.34 4.42
CA PHE A 19 -13.72 -12.35 4.33
C PHE A 19 -12.56 -12.02 5.28
N ASP A 20 -12.07 -13.05 5.97
CA ASP A 20 -10.90 -12.93 6.85
C ASP A 20 -9.56 -12.99 6.09
N VAL A 21 -9.59 -13.42 4.83
CA VAL A 21 -8.40 -13.59 3.99
C VAL A 21 -8.63 -13.05 2.58
N ILE A 22 -7.54 -12.68 1.93
CA ILE A 22 -7.51 -12.34 0.50
C ILE A 22 -7.80 -13.62 -0.31
N THR A 23 -8.67 -13.50 -1.31
CA THR A 23 -9.00 -14.53 -2.28
C THR A 23 -8.75 -14.04 -3.70
N LEU A 24 -8.66 -14.94 -4.68
CA LEU A 24 -8.50 -14.57 -6.11
C LEU A 24 -9.58 -13.57 -6.59
N GLY A 25 -10.79 -13.65 -6.03
CA GLY A 25 -11.87 -12.72 -6.36
C GLY A 25 -11.57 -11.25 -6.02
N HIS A 26 -10.67 -10.97 -5.07
CA HIS A 26 -10.25 -9.62 -4.73
C HIS A 26 -9.31 -8.98 -5.78
N GLY A 27 -8.74 -9.77 -6.69
CA GLY A 27 -7.89 -9.32 -7.79
C GLY A 27 -8.52 -9.43 -9.19
N SER A 28 -9.79 -9.84 -9.29
CA SER A 28 -10.45 -10.13 -10.58
C SER A 28 -11.10 -8.94 -11.27
N GLY A 29 -11.09 -7.74 -10.66
CA GLY A 29 -11.79 -6.56 -11.15
C GLY A 29 -13.31 -6.56 -10.88
N GLY A 30 -13.81 -7.57 -10.15
CA GLY A 30 -15.24 -7.70 -9.83
C GLY A 30 -15.64 -7.03 -8.51
N VAL A 31 -16.82 -7.42 -8.00
CA VAL A 31 -17.42 -6.83 -6.79
C VAL A 31 -16.49 -6.90 -5.56
N LEU A 32 -15.76 -8.00 -5.39
CA LEU A 32 -14.84 -8.15 -4.25
C LEU A 32 -13.64 -7.19 -4.36
N THR A 33 -13.13 -6.98 -5.58
CA THR A 33 -12.07 -6.00 -5.82
C THR A 33 -12.54 -4.59 -5.45
N HIS A 34 -13.70 -4.18 -5.96
CA HIS A 34 -14.27 -2.86 -5.64
C HIS A 34 -14.49 -2.69 -4.13
N ARG A 35 -15.03 -3.68 -3.44
CA ARG A 35 -15.19 -3.63 -1.99
C ARG A 35 -13.87 -3.50 -1.25
N LEU A 36 -12.84 -4.26 -1.64
CA LEU A 36 -11.50 -4.17 -1.05
C LEU A 36 -10.91 -2.77 -1.24
N LEU A 37 -11.04 -2.21 -2.44
CA LEU A 37 -10.51 -0.89 -2.77
C LEU A 37 -11.30 0.22 -2.05
N ASP A 38 -12.62 0.24 -2.15
CA ASP A 38 -13.47 1.30 -1.62
C ASP A 38 -13.47 1.36 -0.10
N THR A 39 -13.66 0.20 0.57
CA THR A 39 -13.71 0.15 2.03
C THR A 39 -12.35 0.17 2.68
N GLY A 40 -11.31 -0.29 1.99
CA GLY A 40 -9.95 -0.40 2.47
C GLY A 40 -9.03 0.65 1.88
N VAL A 41 -8.49 0.37 0.72
CA VAL A 41 -7.36 1.13 0.14
C VAL A 41 -7.69 2.61 0.00
N PHE A 42 -8.80 2.95 -0.67
CA PHE A 42 -9.18 4.35 -0.88
C PHE A 42 -9.58 5.06 0.41
N ASN A 43 -10.20 4.35 1.36
CA ASN A 43 -10.56 4.95 2.64
C ASN A 43 -9.33 5.24 3.51
N VAL A 44 -8.33 4.36 3.50
CA VAL A 44 -7.08 4.51 4.28
C VAL A 44 -6.17 5.59 3.67
N LEU A 45 -6.01 5.59 2.33
CA LEU A 45 -5.06 6.44 1.60
C LEU A 45 -5.71 7.71 1.00
N LYS A 46 -6.90 8.06 1.43
CA LYS A 46 -7.76 9.12 0.91
C LYS A 46 -7.02 10.43 0.64
N ASN A 47 -7.13 10.92 -0.60
CA ASN A 47 -6.78 12.29 -1.03
C ASN A 47 -7.59 12.66 -2.29
N ASP A 48 -7.55 13.94 -2.70
CA ASP A 48 -8.40 14.44 -3.78
C ASP A 48 -8.11 13.75 -5.12
N LEU A 49 -6.84 13.47 -5.45
CA LEU A 49 -6.45 12.81 -6.70
C LEU A 49 -6.89 11.33 -6.71
N LEU A 50 -6.63 10.61 -5.63
CA LEU A 50 -7.00 9.19 -5.54
C LEU A 50 -8.53 9.00 -5.53
N ASN A 51 -9.28 9.95 -5.01
CA ASN A 51 -10.74 9.91 -4.97
C ASN A 51 -11.40 10.01 -6.36
N GLU A 52 -10.68 10.45 -7.39
CA GLU A 52 -11.17 10.43 -8.78
C GLU A 52 -11.35 9.00 -9.31
N GLN A 53 -10.67 8.02 -8.72
CA GLN A 53 -10.75 6.58 -9.04
C GLN A 53 -10.58 6.27 -10.54
N HIS A 54 -9.69 6.99 -11.21
CA HIS A 54 -9.27 6.71 -12.59
C HIS A 54 -8.17 5.65 -12.63
N ASP A 55 -7.98 5.03 -13.80
CA ASP A 55 -6.89 4.07 -14.07
C ASP A 55 -5.49 4.70 -13.94
N GLY A 56 -5.40 6.01 -13.93
CA GLY A 56 -4.17 6.76 -13.73
C GLY A 56 -4.42 8.14 -13.16
N ALA A 57 -3.38 8.80 -12.67
CA ALA A 57 -3.45 10.17 -12.16
C ALA A 57 -2.98 11.18 -13.21
N ILE A 58 -3.69 12.31 -13.34
CA ILE A 58 -3.29 13.44 -14.17
C ILE A 58 -2.60 14.45 -13.28
N LEU A 59 -1.29 14.64 -13.49
CA LEU A 59 -0.44 15.52 -12.69
C LEU A 59 0.09 16.64 -13.57
N ASN A 60 0.12 17.86 -13.03
CA ASN A 60 0.64 19.03 -13.73
C ASN A 60 1.94 19.49 -13.08
N PHE A 61 3.03 19.48 -13.84
CA PHE A 61 4.33 19.93 -13.41
C PHE A 61 4.83 21.09 -14.26
N SER A 62 5.62 21.97 -13.65
CA SER A 62 6.37 23.02 -14.34
C SER A 62 7.86 22.76 -14.19
N GLY A 63 8.54 22.40 -15.30
CA GLY A 63 9.98 22.13 -15.30
C GLY A 63 10.34 20.63 -15.28
N PRO A 64 11.62 20.29 -15.05
CA PRO A 64 12.10 18.92 -14.98
C PRO A 64 11.47 18.12 -13.85
N VAL A 65 11.18 16.85 -14.11
CA VAL A 65 10.62 15.90 -13.14
C VAL A 65 11.60 14.75 -12.95
N ALA A 66 11.87 14.35 -11.71
CA ALA A 66 12.53 13.10 -11.39
C ALA A 66 11.46 12.01 -11.22
N PHE A 67 11.72 10.83 -11.74
CA PHE A 67 10.84 9.67 -11.66
C PHE A 67 11.68 8.43 -11.34
N THR A 68 11.20 7.61 -10.43
CA THR A 68 11.80 6.31 -10.07
C THR A 68 10.73 5.24 -9.94
N THR A 69 11.13 4.00 -9.98
CA THR A 69 10.29 2.84 -9.63
C THR A 69 11.16 1.81 -8.92
N ASP A 70 10.62 1.20 -7.89
CA ASP A 70 11.28 0.13 -7.16
C ASP A 70 10.26 -0.92 -6.72
N SER A 71 10.71 -2.15 -6.47
CA SER A 71 9.87 -3.28 -6.07
C SER A 71 10.37 -3.84 -4.76
N TYR A 72 9.45 -4.03 -3.83
CA TYR A 72 9.73 -4.44 -2.47
C TYR A 72 9.25 -5.85 -2.21
N VAL A 73 10.21 -6.69 -1.84
CA VAL A 73 10.03 -8.10 -1.48
C VAL A 73 10.82 -8.33 -0.20
N VAL A 74 10.16 -8.60 0.91
CA VAL A 74 10.81 -8.85 2.20
C VAL A 74 10.07 -9.90 3.00
N THR A 75 10.80 -10.80 3.61
CA THR A 75 10.28 -11.85 4.48
C THR A 75 11.04 -11.83 5.81
N PRO A 76 10.34 -11.71 6.95
CA PRO A 76 8.88 -11.51 7.11
C PRO A 76 8.44 -10.11 6.70
N ILE A 77 7.16 -9.95 6.30
CA ILE A 77 6.59 -8.65 5.90
C ILE A 77 6.46 -7.65 7.07
N PHE A 78 6.52 -8.14 8.31
CA PHE A 78 6.64 -7.36 9.54
C PHE A 78 7.98 -7.64 10.20
N PHE A 79 8.72 -6.61 10.53
CA PHE A 79 10.06 -6.71 11.10
C PHE A 79 10.29 -5.65 12.18
N PRO A 80 11.34 -5.76 13.02
CA PRO A 80 11.65 -4.72 13.99
C PRO A 80 11.87 -3.37 13.31
N GLY A 81 11.04 -2.39 13.65
CA GLY A 81 11.11 -1.03 13.11
C GLY A 81 10.06 -0.69 12.05
N GLY A 82 9.27 -1.68 11.55
CA GLY A 82 8.21 -1.37 10.58
C GLY A 82 7.68 -2.59 9.82
N ASN A 83 7.13 -2.33 8.66
CA ASN A 83 6.61 -3.34 7.76
C ASN A 83 6.97 -3.02 6.30
N ILE A 84 6.66 -3.95 5.39
CA ILE A 84 6.94 -3.80 3.95
C ILE A 84 6.32 -2.52 3.36
N GLY A 85 5.19 -2.04 3.89
CA GLY A 85 4.54 -0.81 3.42
C GLY A 85 5.35 0.44 3.76
N GLU A 86 5.83 0.56 5.00
CA GLU A 86 6.72 1.65 5.40
C GLU A 86 8.05 1.59 4.62
N LEU A 87 8.57 0.38 4.38
CA LEU A 87 9.79 0.17 3.60
C LEU A 87 9.60 0.66 2.15
N ALA A 88 8.48 0.33 1.51
CA ALA A 88 8.20 0.71 0.12
C ALA A 88 8.12 2.23 -0.05
N VAL A 89 7.41 2.92 0.83
CA VAL A 89 7.32 4.39 0.79
C VAL A 89 8.69 5.02 1.00
N ASN A 90 9.38 4.66 2.09
CA ASN A 90 10.65 5.28 2.44
C ASN A 90 11.77 4.98 1.44
N GLY A 91 11.80 3.77 0.86
CA GLY A 91 12.79 3.39 -0.15
C GLY A 91 12.62 4.19 -1.44
N SER A 92 11.41 4.30 -1.97
CA SER A 92 11.14 5.09 -3.19
C SER A 92 11.42 6.59 -2.98
N ILE A 93 11.10 7.11 -1.81
CA ILE A 93 11.44 8.51 -1.42
C ILE A 93 12.95 8.71 -1.36
N ASN A 94 13.68 7.74 -0.80
CA ASN A 94 15.14 7.80 -0.73
C ASN A 94 15.77 7.88 -2.13
N ASP A 95 15.27 7.13 -3.10
CA ASP A 95 15.77 7.18 -4.48
C ASP A 95 15.59 8.57 -5.10
N LEU A 96 14.41 9.18 -4.92
CA LEU A 96 14.16 10.56 -5.38
C LEU A 96 15.05 11.57 -4.65
N ALA A 97 15.26 11.41 -3.36
CA ALA A 97 16.15 12.26 -2.57
C ALA A 97 17.61 12.17 -3.05
N MET A 98 18.07 10.98 -3.45
CA MET A 98 19.41 10.80 -4.03
C MET A 98 19.58 11.49 -5.40
N CYS A 99 18.47 11.72 -6.11
CA CYS A 99 18.45 12.56 -7.31
C CYS A 99 18.35 14.08 -7.01
N GLY A 100 18.27 14.48 -5.74
CA GLY A 100 18.06 15.85 -5.33
C GLY A 100 16.65 16.39 -5.57
N ALA A 101 15.68 15.49 -5.77
CA ALA A 101 14.28 15.83 -5.97
C ALA A 101 13.51 15.89 -4.65
N ILE A 102 12.43 16.68 -4.63
CA ILE A 102 11.44 16.67 -3.56
C ILE A 102 10.31 15.73 -3.99
N PRO A 103 10.07 14.61 -3.27
CA PRO A 103 9.00 13.69 -3.61
C PRO A 103 7.64 14.33 -3.32
N GLU A 104 6.68 14.19 -4.25
CA GLU A 104 5.32 14.73 -4.12
C GLU A 104 4.27 13.63 -4.26
N TYR A 105 4.46 12.71 -5.20
CA TYR A 105 3.47 11.70 -5.55
C TYR A 105 4.08 10.31 -5.67
N LEU A 106 3.30 9.30 -5.30
CA LEU A 106 3.63 7.88 -5.47
C LEU A 106 2.49 7.16 -6.18
N SER A 107 2.82 6.23 -7.06
CA SER A 107 1.93 5.14 -7.44
C SER A 107 2.12 3.98 -6.49
N LEU A 108 1.11 3.14 -6.31
CA LEU A 108 1.14 2.02 -5.37
C LEU A 108 0.50 0.78 -6.00
N SER A 109 1.30 -0.21 -6.33
CA SER A 109 0.79 -1.48 -6.84
C SER A 109 1.05 -2.61 -5.86
N PHE A 110 0.05 -3.48 -5.70
CA PHE A 110 0.12 -4.68 -4.90
C PHE A 110 0.05 -5.95 -5.75
N ILE A 111 0.89 -6.92 -5.43
CA ILE A 111 0.68 -8.32 -5.77
C ILE A 111 0.47 -9.06 -4.45
N LEU A 112 -0.74 -9.54 -4.23
CA LEU A 112 -1.16 -10.21 -3.00
C LEU A 112 -1.26 -11.72 -3.25
N GLU A 113 -0.80 -12.51 -2.31
CA GLU A 113 -0.99 -13.96 -2.36
C GLU A 113 -2.35 -14.34 -1.77
N GLU A 114 -3.06 -15.25 -2.44
CA GLU A 114 -4.29 -15.84 -1.91
C GLU A 114 -4.04 -16.50 -0.54
N GLY A 115 -4.90 -16.22 0.43
CA GLY A 115 -4.76 -16.67 1.81
C GLY A 115 -4.06 -15.71 2.74
N LEU A 116 -3.54 -14.57 2.25
CA LEU A 116 -3.07 -13.49 3.10
C LEU A 116 -4.21 -13.03 4.01
N ARG A 117 -3.95 -12.91 5.32
CA ARG A 117 -4.94 -12.43 6.27
C ARG A 117 -5.27 -10.98 6.00
N MET A 118 -6.55 -10.65 6.05
CA MET A 118 -7.04 -9.29 5.83
C MET A 118 -6.45 -8.31 6.86
N GLU A 119 -6.31 -8.74 8.11
CA GLU A 119 -5.66 -7.94 9.17
C GLU A 119 -4.20 -7.59 8.83
N GLU A 120 -3.42 -8.55 8.30
CA GLU A 120 -2.03 -8.32 7.89
C GLU A 120 -1.97 -7.30 6.74
N PHE A 121 -2.88 -7.40 5.78
CA PHE A 121 -2.96 -6.43 4.69
C PHE A 121 -3.31 -5.01 5.19
N TRP A 122 -4.25 -4.90 6.15
CA TRP A 122 -4.57 -3.61 6.77
C TRP A 122 -3.39 -2.99 7.52
N GLU A 123 -2.63 -3.78 8.26
CA GLU A 123 -1.43 -3.30 8.95
C GLU A 123 -0.38 -2.77 7.96
N VAL A 124 -0.22 -3.41 6.79
CA VAL A 124 0.65 -2.91 5.72
C VAL A 124 0.13 -1.57 5.18
N LEU A 125 -1.17 -1.45 4.88
CA LEU A 125 -1.77 -0.19 4.41
C LEU A 125 -1.61 0.95 5.42
N LEU A 126 -1.75 0.68 6.70
CA LEU A 126 -1.55 1.69 7.75
C LEU A 126 -0.09 2.12 7.86
N GLY A 127 0.86 1.21 7.63
CA GLY A 127 2.28 1.55 7.51
C GLY A 127 2.56 2.46 6.33
N ILE A 128 1.97 2.17 5.15
CA ILE A 128 2.06 3.04 3.96
C ILE A 128 1.49 4.42 4.28
N LYS A 129 0.28 4.49 4.84
CA LYS A 129 -0.35 5.76 5.20
C LYS A 129 0.54 6.59 6.11
N LYS A 130 1.00 6.00 7.21
CA LYS A 130 1.87 6.68 8.17
C LYS A 130 3.13 7.24 7.51
N ALA A 131 3.86 6.40 6.75
CA ALA A 131 5.09 6.82 6.08
C ALA A 131 4.84 7.92 5.03
N SER A 132 3.73 7.83 4.28
CA SER A 132 3.34 8.86 3.30
C SER A 132 3.00 10.20 3.97
N GLU A 133 2.25 10.17 5.08
CA GLU A 133 1.93 11.37 5.86
C GLU A 133 3.18 12.02 6.47
N GLU A 134 4.09 11.21 7.03
CA GLU A 134 5.36 11.69 7.61
C GLU A 134 6.27 12.32 6.55
N ALA A 135 6.27 11.78 5.34
CA ALA A 135 7.06 12.29 4.22
C ALA A 135 6.38 13.43 3.44
N GLY A 136 5.10 13.69 3.68
CA GLY A 136 4.32 14.69 2.95
C GLY A 136 4.05 14.34 1.49
N VAL A 137 4.00 13.02 1.14
CA VAL A 137 3.71 12.54 -0.21
C VAL A 137 2.30 11.96 -0.31
N SER A 138 1.72 12.00 -1.50
CA SER A 138 0.39 11.48 -1.78
C SER A 138 0.45 10.24 -2.68
N ILE A 139 -0.28 9.18 -2.31
CA ILE A 139 -0.56 8.05 -3.21
C ILE A 139 -1.67 8.48 -4.17
N VAL A 140 -1.42 8.49 -5.47
CA VAL A 140 -2.35 9.11 -6.44
C VAL A 140 -2.94 8.12 -7.44
N THR A 141 -2.37 6.95 -7.59
CA THR A 141 -2.88 5.85 -8.43
C THR A 141 -2.27 4.53 -7.98
N GLY A 142 -2.80 3.43 -8.48
CA GLY A 142 -2.25 2.12 -8.16
C GLY A 142 -2.97 0.99 -8.88
N ASP A 143 -2.53 -0.22 -8.58
CA ASP A 143 -3.14 -1.47 -9.06
C ASP A 143 -3.10 -2.54 -7.98
N THR A 144 -3.98 -3.53 -8.09
CA THR A 144 -4.00 -4.67 -7.18
C THR A 144 -4.23 -5.96 -7.96
N LYS A 145 -3.30 -6.88 -7.82
CA LYS A 145 -3.39 -8.24 -8.36
C LYS A 145 -3.38 -9.25 -7.23
N VAL A 146 -4.06 -10.35 -7.43
CA VAL A 146 -4.00 -11.51 -6.53
C VAL A 146 -3.47 -12.70 -7.30
N VAL A 147 -2.48 -13.38 -6.76
CA VAL A 147 -1.90 -14.62 -7.30
C VAL A 147 -2.32 -15.80 -6.46
N ASP A 148 -2.32 -17.01 -7.07
CA ASP A 148 -2.64 -18.25 -6.38
C ASP A 148 -1.72 -18.47 -5.18
N LYS A 149 -2.23 -19.19 -4.19
CA LYS A 149 -1.45 -19.61 -3.03
C LYS A 149 -0.21 -20.41 -3.45
N GLY A 150 0.94 -20.03 -2.91
CA GLY A 150 2.27 -20.59 -3.23
C GLY A 150 2.92 -19.99 -4.47
N LYS A 151 2.33 -18.93 -5.06
CA LYS A 151 2.91 -18.18 -6.20
C LYS A 151 3.48 -16.81 -5.80
N GLY A 152 3.33 -16.42 -4.55
CA GLY A 152 3.84 -15.19 -3.97
C GLY A 152 4.51 -15.45 -2.63
N ASP A 153 4.80 -14.37 -1.90
CA ASP A 153 5.24 -14.39 -0.50
C ASP A 153 4.46 -13.32 0.27
N LYS A 154 3.17 -13.61 0.48
CA LYS A 154 2.17 -12.73 1.09
C LYS A 154 1.88 -11.45 0.30
N VAL A 155 2.84 -10.50 0.26
CA VAL A 155 2.69 -9.18 -0.35
C VAL A 155 3.98 -8.79 -1.06
N PHE A 156 3.85 -8.36 -2.30
CA PHE A 156 4.86 -7.59 -3.01
C PHE A 156 4.30 -6.20 -3.30
N ILE A 157 5.13 -5.16 -3.21
CA ILE A 157 4.75 -3.76 -3.41
C ILE A 157 5.67 -3.15 -4.48
N ASN A 158 5.05 -2.41 -5.41
CA ASN A 158 5.75 -1.56 -6.36
C ASN A 158 5.13 -0.16 -6.37
#